data_abf816767542efdd3800d1798cf011d1
#
_entry.id   abf816767542efdd3800d1798cf011d1
#
_cell.length_a   1.000
_cell.length_b   1.000
_cell.length_c   1.000
_cell.angle_alpha   90.00
_cell.angle_beta   90.00
_cell.angle_gamma   90.00
#
_symmetry.space_group_name_H-M   'P 1'
#
loop_
_entity.id
_entity.type
_entity.pdbx_description
1 polymer ?
#
loop_
_entity_poly.entity_id
_entity_poly.type
_entity_poly.pdbx_seq_one_letter_code
_entity_poly.pdbx_strand_id
1 'polypeptide(L)'
;LDVLKQSTSKLLSNDALELSIMITDNYGLDSNYIAMAWFSKADLYIEQLQFDKAFSLFDSIRINYPFHSLSDEILYKRARAMELQGKWQSALDFYSDIVKFYGTDILADNALFKSAEILETKLNQTEKALDTYKKLLTEHPGSLYIYETRKRVRRLRGEEIEKEDE
;
A
#
# COMPACT_ATOMS: atom_id res chain seq x y z
N LEU A 1 28.43 -4.62 10.35
CA LEU A 1 27.97 -3.26 10.72
C LEU A 1 27.63 -2.42 9.49
N ASP A 2 28.45 -2.48 8.40
CA ASP A 2 28.24 -1.67 7.21
C ASP A 2 27.01 -2.12 6.39
N VAL A 3 26.74 -3.40 6.32
CA VAL A 3 25.52 -3.95 5.68
C VAL A 3 24.26 -3.47 6.40
N LEU A 4 24.28 -3.45 7.75
CA LEU A 4 23.16 -2.95 8.56
C LEU A 4 22.97 -1.43 8.36
N LYS A 5 24.04 -0.65 8.28
CA LYS A 5 23.96 0.79 8.00
C LYS A 5 23.41 1.08 6.61
N GLN A 6 23.82 0.30 5.59
CA GLN A 6 23.31 0.48 4.22
C GLN A 6 21.83 0.10 4.11
N SER A 7 21.39 -0.99 4.77
CA SER A 7 19.99 -1.39 4.75
C SER A 7 19.10 -0.39 5.49
N THR A 8 19.54 0.11 6.65
CA THR A 8 18.82 1.14 7.39
C THR A 8 18.76 2.45 6.61
N SER A 9 19.85 2.86 5.95
CA SER A 9 19.88 4.05 5.12
C SER A 9 18.94 3.96 3.92
N LYS A 10 18.84 2.79 3.27
CA LYS A 10 17.90 2.56 2.14
C LYS A 10 16.45 2.59 2.61
N LEU A 11 16.13 1.97 3.75
CA LEU A 11 14.77 2.00 4.31
C LEU A 11 14.35 3.43 4.65
N LEU A 12 15.18 4.18 5.37
CA LEU A 12 14.92 5.59 5.69
C LEU A 12 14.80 6.47 4.44
N SER A 13 15.56 6.17 3.39
CA SER A 13 15.49 6.88 2.12
C SER A 13 14.17 6.60 1.38
N ASN A 14 13.70 5.35 1.40
CA ASN A 14 12.43 4.98 0.81
C ASN A 14 11.25 5.61 1.56
N ASP A 15 11.25 5.54 2.89
CA ASP A 15 10.22 6.16 3.72
C ASP A 15 10.17 7.68 3.52
N ALA A 16 11.34 8.33 3.42
CA ALA A 16 11.43 9.75 3.15
C ALA A 16 10.93 10.10 1.72
N LEU A 17 11.19 9.24 0.75
CA LEU A 17 10.71 9.43 -0.62
C LEU A 17 9.19 9.25 -0.70
N GLU A 18 8.64 8.20 -0.08
CA GLU A 18 7.18 7.98 0.01
C GLU A 18 6.50 9.20 0.67
N LEU A 19 7.05 9.69 1.78
CA LEU A 19 6.53 10.87 2.46
C LEU A 19 6.62 12.12 1.57
N SER A 20 7.72 12.30 0.84
CA SER A 20 7.89 13.43 -0.08
C SER A 20 6.89 13.39 -1.22
N ILE A 21 6.67 12.23 -1.83
CA ILE A 21 5.67 12.03 -2.89
C ILE A 21 4.28 12.33 -2.33
N MET A 22 3.91 11.73 -1.20
CA MET A 22 2.62 11.96 -0.56
C MET A 22 2.38 13.45 -0.25
N ILE A 23 3.38 14.17 0.28
CA ILE A 23 3.27 15.61 0.53
C ILE A 23 3.10 16.37 -0.78
N THR A 24 3.88 16.05 -1.81
CA THR A 24 3.84 16.77 -3.08
C THR A 24 2.49 16.59 -3.78
N ASP A 25 1.98 15.36 -3.83
CA ASP A 25 0.74 15.03 -4.49
C ASP A 25 -0.48 15.65 -3.80
N ASN A 26 -0.47 15.70 -2.47
CA ASN A 26 -1.60 16.23 -1.70
C ASN A 26 -1.50 17.73 -1.41
N TYR A 27 -0.29 18.28 -1.32
CA TYR A 27 -0.07 19.69 -1.01
C TYR A 27 -0.44 20.64 -2.17
N GLY A 28 -0.23 20.18 -3.40
CA GLY A 28 -0.53 20.98 -4.60
C GLY A 28 -2.02 21.02 -4.94
N LEU A 29 -2.80 20.06 -4.48
CA LEU A 29 -4.23 19.90 -4.80
C LEU A 29 -5.13 20.51 -3.71
N ASP A 30 -4.77 20.35 -2.45
CA ASP A 30 -5.55 20.82 -1.31
C ASP A 30 -4.66 21.58 -0.30
N SER A 31 -4.78 22.89 -0.24
CA SER A 31 -4.02 23.74 0.69
C SER A 31 -4.43 23.57 2.17
N ASN A 32 -5.01 22.42 2.55
CA ASN A 32 -5.51 22.21 3.89
C ASN A 32 -4.49 21.53 4.82
N TYR A 33 -3.66 22.34 5.45
CA TYR A 33 -2.64 21.88 6.40
C TYR A 33 -3.20 21.09 7.59
N ILE A 34 -4.45 21.30 7.97
CA ILE A 34 -5.06 20.65 9.14
C ILE A 34 -5.30 19.17 8.81
N ALA A 35 -5.85 18.87 7.64
CA ALA A 35 -6.07 17.49 7.20
C ALA A 35 -4.74 16.73 7.11
N MET A 36 -3.71 17.35 6.51
CA MET A 36 -2.36 16.78 6.42
C MET A 36 -1.73 16.54 7.81
N ALA A 37 -1.88 17.48 8.73
CA ALA A 37 -1.37 17.34 10.10
C ALA A 37 -2.08 16.19 10.85
N TRP A 38 -3.39 16.05 10.68
CA TRP A 38 -4.14 14.94 11.26
C TRP A 38 -3.77 13.60 10.63
N PHE A 39 -3.54 13.56 9.31
CA PHE A 39 -3.08 12.36 8.63
C PHE A 39 -1.70 11.92 9.13
N SER A 40 -0.73 12.83 9.20
CA SER A 40 0.61 12.53 9.71
C SER A 40 0.58 12.05 11.16
N LYS A 41 -0.30 12.63 12.00
CA LYS A 41 -0.49 12.19 13.37
C LYS A 41 -1.14 10.81 13.44
N ALA A 42 -2.10 10.51 12.57
CA ALA A 42 -2.72 9.19 12.47
C ALA A 42 -1.71 8.13 12.05
N ASP A 43 -0.85 8.44 11.08
CA ASP A 43 0.22 7.56 10.63
C ASP A 43 1.19 7.23 11.79
N LEU A 44 1.61 8.24 12.54
CA LEU A 44 2.43 8.04 13.75
C LEU A 44 1.72 7.14 14.79
N TYR A 45 0.40 7.26 14.95
CA TYR A 45 -0.36 6.37 15.83
C TYR A 45 -0.37 4.92 15.33
N ILE A 46 -0.37 4.68 14.00
CA ILE A 46 -0.24 3.32 13.43
C ILE A 46 1.12 2.73 13.80
N GLU A 47 2.21 3.49 13.62
CA GLU A 47 3.56 3.05 14.01
C GLU A 47 3.67 2.73 15.51
N GLN A 48 2.91 3.44 16.34
CA GLN A 48 2.80 3.19 17.78
C GLN A 48 1.80 2.08 18.14
N LEU A 49 1.21 1.40 17.16
CA LEU A 49 0.16 0.39 17.32
C LEU A 49 -1.10 0.90 18.05
N GLN A 50 -1.35 2.22 18.02
CA GLN A 50 -2.51 2.87 18.63
C GLN A 50 -3.63 3.04 17.57
N PHE A 51 -4.11 1.93 17.03
CA PHE A 51 -5.01 1.89 15.87
C PHE A 51 -6.31 2.67 16.06
N ASP A 52 -6.93 2.60 17.24
CA ASP A 52 -8.20 3.32 17.51
C ASP A 52 -8.02 4.83 17.40
N LYS A 53 -6.89 5.36 17.88
CA LYS A 53 -6.58 6.80 17.75
C LYS A 53 -6.31 7.19 16.30
N ALA A 54 -5.61 6.34 15.56
CA ALA A 54 -5.36 6.57 14.14
C ALA A 54 -6.68 6.63 13.36
N PHE A 55 -7.56 5.65 13.57
CA PHE A 55 -8.84 5.59 12.86
C PHE A 55 -9.76 6.75 13.22
N SER A 56 -9.77 7.17 14.47
CA SER A 56 -10.52 8.36 14.90
C SER A 56 -10.10 9.63 14.17
N LEU A 57 -8.79 9.80 13.92
CA LEU A 57 -8.28 10.93 13.14
C LEU A 57 -8.62 10.80 11.65
N PHE A 58 -8.51 9.61 11.06
CA PHE A 58 -8.92 9.37 9.67
C PHE A 58 -10.41 9.64 9.47
N ASP A 59 -11.26 9.22 10.42
CA ASP A 59 -12.69 9.55 10.38
C ASP A 59 -12.95 11.05 10.50
N SER A 60 -12.17 11.74 11.34
CA SER A 60 -12.25 13.19 11.48
C SER A 60 -11.87 13.90 10.18
N ILE A 61 -10.85 13.44 9.45
CA ILE A 61 -10.49 13.97 8.13
C ILE A 61 -11.65 13.78 7.17
N ARG A 62 -12.19 12.56 7.07
CA ARG A 62 -13.29 12.25 6.16
C ARG A 62 -14.56 13.09 6.42
N ILE A 63 -14.86 13.37 7.69
CA ILE A 63 -16.05 14.16 8.07
C ILE A 63 -15.86 15.65 7.79
N ASN A 64 -14.69 16.19 8.16
CA ASN A 64 -14.47 17.65 8.06
C ASN A 64 -13.93 18.07 6.68
N TYR A 65 -13.32 17.15 5.95
CA TYR A 65 -12.67 17.39 4.66
C TYR A 65 -13.04 16.29 3.64
N PRO A 66 -14.34 16.11 3.30
CA PRO A 66 -14.82 14.95 2.53
C PRO A 66 -14.30 14.88 1.08
N PHE A 67 -13.77 15.98 0.56
CA PHE A 67 -13.23 16.07 -0.80
C PHE A 67 -11.71 16.21 -0.83
N HIS A 68 -11.04 15.97 0.29
CA HIS A 68 -9.59 16.02 0.36
C HIS A 68 -8.96 14.87 -0.42
N SER A 69 -7.85 15.15 -1.10
CA SER A 69 -7.10 14.18 -1.90
C SER A 69 -6.57 12.98 -1.12
N LEU A 70 -6.44 13.05 0.20
CA LEU A 70 -5.95 11.96 1.08
C LEU A 70 -6.86 10.73 1.20
N SER A 71 -7.92 10.62 0.40
CA SER A 71 -8.91 9.56 0.62
C SER A 71 -8.36 8.15 0.33
N ASP A 72 -7.57 7.98 -0.71
CA ASP A 72 -6.92 6.71 -1.06
C ASP A 72 -5.75 6.40 -0.12
N GLU A 73 -4.97 7.41 0.31
CA GLU A 73 -3.93 7.23 1.33
C GLU A 73 -4.52 6.80 2.67
N ILE A 74 -5.66 7.36 3.08
CA ILE A 74 -6.36 6.94 4.30
C ILE A 74 -6.78 5.47 4.19
N LEU A 75 -7.34 5.04 3.05
CA LEU A 75 -7.70 3.65 2.83
C LEU A 75 -6.46 2.74 2.88
N TYR A 76 -5.38 3.17 2.24
CA TYR A 76 -4.12 2.41 2.23
C TYR A 76 -3.54 2.26 3.65
N LYS A 77 -3.49 3.34 4.43
CA LYS A 77 -3.02 3.30 5.82
C LYS A 77 -3.93 2.46 6.72
N ARG A 78 -5.25 2.47 6.50
CA ARG A 78 -6.18 1.55 7.18
C ARG A 78 -5.91 0.09 6.82
N ALA A 79 -5.69 -0.23 5.54
CA ALA A 79 -5.31 -1.57 5.11
C ALA A 79 -4.02 -2.04 5.80
N ARG A 80 -2.98 -1.19 5.82
CA ARG A 80 -1.72 -1.48 6.52
C ARG A 80 -1.93 -1.72 8.02
N ALA A 81 -2.76 -0.92 8.67
CA ALA A 81 -3.10 -1.12 10.08
C ALA A 81 -3.83 -2.45 10.33
N MET A 82 -4.67 -2.91 9.39
CA MET A 82 -5.29 -4.23 9.46
C MET A 82 -4.27 -5.36 9.27
N GLU A 83 -3.31 -5.21 8.35
CA GLU A 83 -2.21 -6.16 8.20
C GLU A 83 -1.41 -6.32 9.49
N LEU A 84 -1.03 -5.20 10.15
CA LEU A 84 -0.30 -5.21 11.41
C LEU A 84 -1.06 -5.94 12.53
N GLN A 85 -2.39 -5.94 12.47
CA GLN A 85 -3.27 -6.65 13.39
C GLN A 85 -3.53 -8.12 12.97
N GLY A 86 -3.01 -8.58 11.83
CA GLY A 86 -3.31 -9.90 11.28
C GLY A 86 -4.73 -10.06 10.75
N LYS A 87 -5.47 -8.97 10.57
CA LYS A 87 -6.84 -8.93 10.06
C LYS A 87 -6.86 -8.89 8.54
N TRP A 88 -6.39 -9.99 7.92
CA TRP A 88 -6.11 -10.06 6.48
C TRP A 88 -7.31 -9.76 5.60
N GLN A 89 -8.51 -10.25 5.95
CA GLN A 89 -9.70 -9.98 5.15
C GLN A 89 -10.06 -8.49 5.18
N SER A 90 -10.01 -7.85 6.35
CA SER A 90 -10.29 -6.41 6.45
C SER A 90 -9.25 -5.56 5.69
N ALA A 91 -7.99 -6.01 5.64
CA ALA A 91 -6.97 -5.36 4.80
C ALA A 91 -7.34 -5.46 3.32
N LEU A 92 -7.75 -6.65 2.85
CA LEU A 92 -8.21 -6.86 1.47
C LEU A 92 -9.42 -5.98 1.11
N ASP A 93 -10.36 -5.80 2.04
CA ASP A 93 -11.54 -4.96 1.82
C ASP A 93 -11.13 -3.50 1.56
N PHE A 94 -10.21 -2.95 2.36
CA PHE A 94 -9.68 -1.59 2.13
C PHE A 94 -8.88 -1.47 0.83
N TYR A 95 -8.02 -2.45 0.50
CA TYR A 95 -7.31 -2.44 -0.77
C TYR A 95 -8.26 -2.56 -1.98
N SER A 96 -9.32 -3.35 -1.85
CA SER A 96 -10.37 -3.45 -2.87
C SER A 96 -11.07 -2.12 -3.10
N ASP A 97 -11.34 -1.35 -2.04
CA ASP A 97 -11.93 -0.01 -2.15
C ASP A 97 -11.00 0.96 -2.90
N ILE A 98 -9.68 0.90 -2.66
CA ILE A 98 -8.72 1.69 -3.44
C ILE A 98 -8.82 1.34 -4.93
N VAL A 99 -8.73 0.07 -5.28
CA VAL A 99 -8.80 -0.37 -6.69
C VAL A 99 -10.13 0.00 -7.35
N LYS A 100 -11.23 -0.02 -6.59
CA LYS A 100 -12.57 0.27 -7.09
C LYS A 100 -12.83 1.76 -7.30
N PHE A 101 -12.41 2.60 -6.36
CA PHE A 101 -12.76 4.02 -6.36
C PHE A 101 -11.62 4.93 -6.82
N TYR A 102 -10.38 4.44 -6.76
CA TYR A 102 -9.14 5.19 -7.05
C TYR A 102 -8.22 4.40 -8.00
N GLY A 103 -8.80 3.60 -8.91
CA GLY A 103 -8.07 2.66 -9.77
C GLY A 103 -7.07 3.29 -10.73
N THR A 104 -7.12 4.60 -10.95
CA THR A 104 -6.17 5.37 -11.78
C THR A 104 -5.11 6.09 -10.95
N ASP A 105 -5.25 6.10 -9.64
CA ASP A 105 -4.35 6.81 -8.73
C ASP A 105 -3.12 5.97 -8.39
N ILE A 106 -2.09 6.62 -7.87
CA ILE A 106 -0.76 6.04 -7.65
C ILE A 106 -0.82 4.79 -6.74
N LEU A 107 -1.76 4.72 -5.80
CA LEU A 107 -1.84 3.60 -4.84
C LEU A 107 -2.59 2.38 -5.37
N ALA A 108 -3.19 2.44 -6.56
CA ALA A 108 -3.99 1.32 -7.09
C ALA A 108 -3.14 0.08 -7.38
N ASP A 109 -1.97 0.24 -7.97
CA ASP A 109 -1.04 -0.87 -8.23
C ASP A 109 -0.43 -1.43 -6.94
N ASN A 110 -0.11 -0.57 -5.97
CA ASN A 110 0.31 -0.97 -4.63
C ASN A 110 -0.77 -1.83 -3.94
N ALA A 111 -2.03 -1.39 -4.01
CA ALA A 111 -3.17 -2.09 -3.42
C ALA A 111 -3.39 -3.46 -4.08
N LEU A 112 -3.28 -3.55 -5.41
CA LEU A 112 -3.36 -4.82 -6.14
C LEU A 112 -2.23 -5.77 -5.74
N PHE A 113 -0.99 -5.26 -5.70
CA PHE A 113 0.17 -6.09 -5.33
C PHE A 113 0.03 -6.61 -3.90
N LYS A 114 -0.31 -5.75 -2.93
CA LYS A 114 -0.51 -6.13 -1.53
C LYS A 114 -1.67 -7.10 -1.35
N SER A 115 -2.77 -6.91 -2.07
CA SER A 115 -3.90 -7.85 -2.06
C SER A 115 -3.47 -9.24 -2.54
N ALA A 116 -2.75 -9.30 -3.66
CA ALA A 116 -2.27 -10.58 -4.19
C ALA A 116 -1.27 -11.26 -3.24
N GLU A 117 -0.38 -10.49 -2.62
CA GLU A 117 0.58 -10.99 -1.64
C GLU A 117 -0.11 -11.57 -0.39
N ILE A 118 -1.14 -10.91 0.14
CA ILE A 118 -1.95 -11.42 1.26
C ILE A 118 -2.68 -12.71 0.87
N LEU A 119 -3.32 -12.72 -0.30
CA LEU A 119 -4.03 -13.90 -0.81
C LEU A 119 -3.08 -15.11 -0.96
N GLU A 120 -1.88 -14.87 -1.48
CA GLU A 120 -0.85 -15.89 -1.67
C GLU A 120 -0.30 -16.41 -0.34
N THR A 121 0.19 -15.49 0.52
CA THR A 121 1.08 -15.86 1.63
C THR A 121 0.38 -16.01 2.97
N LYS A 122 -0.76 -15.38 3.17
CA LYS A 122 -1.50 -15.36 4.43
C LYS A 122 -2.77 -16.18 4.39
N LEU A 123 -3.47 -16.16 3.26
CA LEU A 123 -4.75 -16.85 3.10
C LEU A 123 -4.64 -18.14 2.27
N ASN A 124 -3.50 -18.42 1.65
CA ASN A 124 -3.24 -19.57 0.79
C ASN A 124 -4.30 -19.72 -0.34
N GLN A 125 -4.80 -18.60 -0.86
CA GLN A 125 -5.79 -18.54 -1.94
C GLN A 125 -5.09 -18.33 -3.29
N THR A 126 -4.34 -19.33 -3.73
CA THR A 126 -3.46 -19.26 -4.91
C THR A 126 -4.16 -18.80 -6.18
N GLU A 127 -5.37 -19.31 -6.47
CA GLU A 127 -6.11 -18.92 -7.66
C GLU A 127 -6.48 -17.44 -7.67
N LYS A 128 -7.00 -16.93 -6.53
CA LYS A 128 -7.34 -15.52 -6.40
C LYS A 128 -6.09 -14.62 -6.45
N ALA A 129 -4.99 -15.07 -5.84
CA ALA A 129 -3.72 -14.36 -5.92
C ALA A 129 -3.24 -14.24 -7.38
N LEU A 130 -3.29 -15.34 -8.15
CA LEU A 130 -2.94 -15.34 -9.57
C LEU A 130 -3.81 -14.38 -10.38
N ASP A 131 -5.11 -14.35 -10.14
CA ASP A 131 -6.02 -13.44 -10.86
C ASP A 131 -5.76 -11.98 -10.49
N THR A 132 -5.46 -11.70 -9.22
CA THR A 132 -5.11 -10.35 -8.77
C THR A 132 -3.77 -9.89 -9.35
N TYR A 133 -2.76 -10.77 -9.40
CA TYR A 133 -1.48 -10.48 -10.05
C TYR A 133 -1.65 -10.23 -11.56
N LYS A 134 -2.46 -11.03 -12.26
CA LYS A 134 -2.76 -10.80 -13.68
C LYS A 134 -3.42 -9.44 -13.90
N LYS A 135 -4.37 -9.07 -13.03
CA LYS A 135 -5.02 -7.76 -13.07
C LYS A 135 -3.99 -6.64 -12.98
N LEU A 136 -3.04 -6.71 -12.04
CA LEU A 136 -1.95 -5.73 -11.94
C LEU A 136 -1.13 -5.66 -13.24
N LEU A 137 -0.75 -6.81 -13.81
CA LEU A 137 0.04 -6.84 -15.05
C LEU A 137 -0.68 -6.23 -16.25
N THR A 138 -2.01 -6.32 -16.30
CA THR A 138 -2.81 -5.83 -17.43
C THR A 138 -3.25 -4.38 -17.26
N GLU A 139 -3.65 -3.99 -16.06
CA GLU A 139 -4.21 -2.66 -15.81
C GLU A 139 -3.13 -1.63 -15.46
N HIS A 140 -1.98 -2.06 -14.90
CA HIS A 140 -0.88 -1.18 -14.49
C HIS A 140 0.47 -1.60 -15.08
N PRO A 141 0.64 -1.61 -16.42
CA PRO A 141 1.86 -2.09 -17.06
C PRO A 141 3.12 -1.26 -16.73
N GLY A 142 2.96 -0.04 -16.23
CA GLY A 142 4.04 0.83 -15.76
C GLY A 142 4.38 0.69 -14.27
N SER A 143 3.73 -0.21 -13.55
CA SER A 143 3.94 -0.40 -12.10
C SER A 143 5.37 -0.86 -11.79
N LEU A 144 5.92 -0.37 -10.68
CA LEU A 144 7.21 -0.83 -10.15
C LEU A 144 7.19 -2.31 -9.72
N TYR A 145 5.99 -2.87 -9.50
CA TYR A 145 5.82 -4.27 -9.10
C TYR A 145 5.78 -5.27 -10.27
N ILE A 146 5.88 -4.83 -11.53
CA ILE A 146 5.73 -5.70 -12.71
C ILE A 146 6.72 -6.87 -12.69
N TYR A 147 8.00 -6.61 -12.41
CA TYR A 147 9.03 -7.64 -12.36
C TYR A 147 8.72 -8.69 -11.29
N GLU A 148 8.50 -8.25 -10.07
CA GLU A 148 8.20 -9.16 -8.95
C GLU A 148 6.89 -9.92 -9.18
N THR A 149 5.88 -9.26 -9.73
CA THR A 149 4.59 -9.89 -10.05
C THR A 149 4.74 -11.01 -11.09
N ARG A 150 5.52 -10.79 -12.15
CA ARG A 150 5.82 -11.84 -13.14
C ARG A 150 6.52 -13.03 -12.52
N LYS A 151 7.49 -12.79 -11.65
CA LYS A 151 8.22 -13.85 -10.93
C LYS A 151 7.29 -14.65 -10.04
N ARG A 152 6.39 -14.01 -9.28
CA ARG A 152 5.40 -14.68 -8.43
C ARG A 152 4.39 -15.49 -9.24
N VAL A 153 3.89 -14.94 -10.36
CA VAL A 153 2.97 -15.66 -11.25
C VAL A 153 3.62 -16.93 -11.82
N ARG A 154 4.87 -16.88 -12.30
CA ARG A 154 5.60 -18.06 -12.79
C ARG A 154 5.74 -19.11 -11.70
N ARG A 155 6.18 -18.70 -10.51
CA ARG A 155 6.31 -19.59 -9.35
C ARG A 155 4.99 -20.27 -8.99
N LEU A 156 3.90 -19.52 -8.92
CA LEU A 156 2.57 -20.07 -8.56
C LEU A 156 2.01 -21.01 -9.63
N ARG A 157 2.44 -20.90 -10.88
CA ARG A 157 2.12 -21.81 -11.97
C ARG A 157 3.00 -23.05 -12.03
N GLY A 158 4.05 -23.13 -11.21
CA GLY A 158 5.03 -24.21 -11.26
C GLY A 158 5.97 -24.13 -12.46
N GLU A 159 6.09 -22.96 -13.10
CA GLU A 159 7.05 -22.72 -14.16
C GLU A 159 8.45 -22.56 -13.55
N GLU A 160 9.46 -23.24 -14.10
CA GLU A 160 10.84 -23.11 -13.65
C GLU A 160 11.30 -21.66 -13.82
N ILE A 161 11.79 -21.06 -12.75
CA ILE A 161 12.44 -19.75 -12.80
C ILE A 161 13.90 -20.06 -13.15
N GLU A 162 14.30 -19.79 -14.40
CA GLU A 162 15.72 -19.78 -14.76
C GLU A 162 16.44 -18.89 -13.73
N LYS A 163 17.48 -19.46 -13.10
CA LYS A 163 18.36 -18.68 -12.24
C LYS A 163 19.05 -17.69 -13.17
N GLU A 164 18.68 -16.42 -13.12
CA GLU A 164 19.50 -15.36 -13.67
C GLU A 164 20.83 -15.43 -12.93
N ASP A 165 21.91 -15.77 -13.66
CA ASP A 165 23.27 -15.80 -13.16
C ASP A 165 23.60 -14.43 -12.55
N GLU A 166 24.18 -14.48 -11.33
CA GLU A 166 24.68 -13.33 -10.58
C GLU A 166 25.81 -12.60 -11.32
#